data_8a00f4dec7e6c56c8dfbbd4c498d7360
#
_entry.id   8a00f4dec7e6c56c8dfbbd4c498d7360
#
_cell.length_a   1.000
_cell.length_b   1.000
_cell.length_c   1.000
_cell.angle_alpha   90.00
_cell.angle_beta   90.00
_cell.angle_gamma   90.00
#
_symmetry.space_group_name_H-M   'P 1'
#
loop_
_entity.id
_entity.type
_entity.pdbx_description
1 polymer ?
#
loop_
_entity_poly.entity_id
_entity_poly.type
_entity_poly.pdbx_seq_one_letter_code
_entity_poly.pdbx_strand_id
1 'polypeptide(L)'
;MKHYNYIFAGAGLSALMTVYKMVKSGKFSGKTILLLDENPKKTNDRTWCFWEEKNETWDAIVTKKWNSALFANQNQSVNIDLTPNKYNQIRSVDFYNFVLNEISNPVGAVAIISPIRLLPEIGKL
;
A
#
# COMPACT_ATOMS: atom_id res chain seq x y z
N MET A 1 -6.03 10.86 -27.95
CA MET A 1 -5.17 10.89 -26.73
C MET A 1 -6.00 10.45 -25.54
N LYS A 2 -5.49 9.48 -24.72
CA LYS A 2 -6.18 9.11 -23.50
C LYS A 2 -6.05 10.22 -22.47
N HIS A 3 -7.15 10.62 -21.86
CA HIS A 3 -7.20 11.61 -20.80
C HIS A 3 -7.42 10.92 -19.45
N TYR A 4 -6.68 11.33 -18.41
CA TYR A 4 -6.84 10.86 -17.05
C TYR A 4 -7.14 12.05 -16.12
N ASN A 5 -8.08 11.85 -15.20
CA ASN A 5 -8.42 12.87 -14.21
C ASN A 5 -7.35 12.98 -13.11
N TYR A 6 -6.71 11.85 -12.76
CA TYR A 6 -5.68 11.78 -11.74
C TYR A 6 -4.51 10.93 -12.23
N ILE A 7 -3.30 11.38 -11.98
CA ILE A 7 -2.07 10.69 -12.34
C ILE A 7 -1.19 10.60 -11.10
N PHE A 8 -0.78 9.39 -10.76
CA PHE A 8 0.18 9.11 -9.68
C PHE A 8 1.50 8.68 -10.29
N ALA A 9 2.54 9.47 -10.06
CA ALA A 9 3.91 9.12 -10.43
C ALA A 9 4.55 8.32 -9.29
N GLY A 10 4.60 7.02 -9.46
CA GLY A 10 4.95 6.03 -8.45
C GLY A 10 3.72 5.31 -7.89
N ALA A 11 3.82 3.98 -7.76
CA ALA A 11 2.82 3.13 -7.14
C ALA A 11 3.35 2.51 -5.84
N GLY A 12 3.95 3.33 -4.98
CA GLY A 12 4.37 2.93 -3.64
C GLY A 12 3.19 2.80 -2.66
N LEU A 13 3.49 2.50 -1.40
CA LEU A 13 2.48 2.31 -0.35
C LEU A 13 1.46 3.45 -0.31
N SER A 14 1.92 4.70 -0.23
CA SER A 14 1.04 5.87 -0.08
C SER A 14 0.14 6.08 -1.29
N ALA A 15 0.68 5.96 -2.50
CA ALA A 15 -0.10 6.09 -3.73
C ALA A 15 -1.16 5.00 -3.84
N LEU A 16 -0.79 3.75 -3.61
CA LEU A 16 -1.72 2.61 -3.66
C LEU A 16 -2.79 2.69 -2.57
N MET A 17 -2.46 3.09 -1.34
CA MET A 17 -3.45 3.33 -0.29
C MET A 17 -4.42 4.45 -0.67
N THR A 18 -3.91 5.54 -1.24
CA THR A 18 -4.73 6.67 -1.69
C THR A 18 -5.71 6.22 -2.77
N VAL A 19 -5.22 5.57 -3.82
CA VAL A 19 -6.06 5.08 -4.92
C VAL A 19 -7.09 4.06 -4.42
N TYR A 20 -6.69 3.15 -3.53
CA TYR A 20 -7.60 2.20 -2.89
C TYR A 20 -8.75 2.93 -2.17
N LYS A 21 -8.43 3.93 -1.35
CA LYS A 21 -9.45 4.73 -0.64
C LYS A 21 -10.32 5.53 -1.61
N MET A 22 -9.75 6.10 -2.68
CA MET A 22 -10.52 6.79 -3.73
C MET A 22 -11.56 5.86 -4.35
N VAL A 23 -11.13 4.68 -4.79
CA VAL A 23 -12.03 3.67 -5.40
C VAL A 23 -13.11 3.22 -4.41
N LYS A 24 -12.73 2.85 -3.18
CA LYS A 24 -13.67 2.35 -2.17
C LYS A 24 -14.66 3.41 -1.67
N SER A 25 -14.31 4.68 -1.72
CA SER A 25 -15.20 5.77 -1.28
C SER A 25 -16.43 5.98 -2.16
N GLY A 26 -16.38 5.51 -3.40
CA GLY A 26 -17.42 5.78 -4.42
C GLY A 26 -17.49 7.23 -4.91
N LYS A 27 -16.76 8.16 -4.28
CA LYS A 27 -16.79 9.61 -4.61
C LYS A 27 -16.11 9.94 -5.92
N PHE A 28 -15.31 9.03 -6.45
CA PHE A 28 -14.56 9.19 -7.70
C PHE A 28 -15.14 8.37 -8.85
N SER A 29 -16.41 7.99 -8.74
CA SER A 29 -17.15 7.32 -9.81
C SER A 29 -17.10 8.15 -11.11
N GLY A 30 -16.81 7.49 -12.23
CA GLY A 30 -16.65 8.15 -13.53
C GLY A 30 -15.34 8.92 -13.71
N LYS A 31 -14.44 8.91 -12.74
CA LYS A 31 -13.09 9.47 -12.88
C LYS A 31 -12.09 8.39 -13.30
N THR A 32 -11.11 8.81 -14.09
CA THR A 32 -10.03 7.95 -14.57
C THR A 32 -8.74 8.21 -13.80
N ILE A 33 -8.08 7.17 -13.36
CA ILE A 33 -6.85 7.23 -12.56
C ILE A 33 -5.75 6.49 -13.31
N LEU A 34 -4.58 7.10 -13.41
CA LEU A 34 -3.38 6.50 -13.97
C LEU A 34 -2.34 6.31 -12.86
N LEU A 35 -1.87 5.09 -12.68
CA LEU A 35 -0.71 4.76 -11.84
C LEU A 35 0.49 4.45 -12.74
N LEU A 36 1.57 5.16 -12.52
CA LEU A 36 2.83 4.98 -13.25
C LEU A 36 3.91 4.49 -12.27
N ASP A 37 4.55 3.36 -12.57
CA ASP A 37 5.67 2.85 -11.76
C ASP A 37 6.63 2.05 -12.64
N GLU A 38 7.91 2.10 -12.33
CA GLU A 38 8.93 1.28 -12.99
C GLU A 38 8.90 -0.18 -12.52
N ASN A 39 8.42 -0.42 -11.29
CA ASN A 39 8.38 -1.74 -10.67
C ASN A 39 7.00 -2.38 -10.86
N PRO A 40 6.91 -3.60 -11.40
CA PRO A 40 5.64 -4.29 -11.60
C PRO A 40 4.97 -4.78 -10.30
N LYS A 41 5.55 -4.51 -9.12
CA LYS A 41 5.00 -4.86 -7.79
C LYS A 41 4.70 -6.35 -7.60
N LYS A 42 5.55 -7.21 -8.12
CA LYS A 42 5.38 -8.68 -8.10
C LYS A 42 6.22 -9.38 -7.03
N THR A 43 7.12 -8.65 -6.37
CA THR A 43 8.05 -9.21 -5.39
C THR A 43 7.85 -8.58 -4.01
N ASN A 44 8.29 -9.30 -2.98
CA ASN A 44 8.30 -8.77 -1.62
C ASN A 44 9.56 -7.94 -1.41
N ASP A 45 9.51 -6.66 -1.77
CA ASP A 45 10.62 -5.71 -1.68
C ASP A 45 10.63 -4.92 -0.37
N ARG A 46 9.53 -4.94 0.38
CA ARG A 46 9.33 -4.21 1.64
C ARG A 46 8.56 -5.04 2.65
N THR A 47 8.76 -4.68 3.91
CA THR A 47 7.92 -5.10 5.03
C THR A 47 7.49 -3.86 5.79
N TRP A 48 6.20 -3.73 6.06
CA TRP A 48 5.66 -2.60 6.83
C TRP A 48 5.06 -3.08 8.11
N CYS A 49 5.27 -2.29 9.16
CA CYS A 49 4.65 -2.50 10.45
C CYS A 49 3.84 -1.28 10.86
N PHE A 50 2.74 -1.51 11.55
CA PHE A 50 1.84 -0.46 11.99
C PHE A 50 1.09 -0.84 13.27
N TRP A 51 0.64 0.18 13.97
CA TRP A 51 -0.18 0.03 15.15
C TRP A 51 -1.66 0.06 14.79
N GLU A 52 -2.45 -0.77 15.44
CA GLU A 52 -3.88 -0.85 15.23
C GLU A 52 -4.58 -1.24 16.53
N GLU A 53 -5.67 -0.57 16.87
CA GLU A 53 -6.50 -0.91 18.02
C GLU A 53 -7.58 -1.94 17.63
N LYS A 54 -8.18 -1.78 16.46
CA LYS A 54 -9.26 -2.64 15.94
C LYS A 54 -8.83 -3.30 14.64
N ASN A 55 -9.41 -4.46 14.38
CA ASN A 55 -9.21 -5.11 13.07
C ASN A 55 -9.91 -4.27 11.98
N GLU A 56 -9.15 -3.87 11.00
CA GLU A 56 -9.62 -3.03 9.91
C GLU A 56 -9.29 -3.66 8.52
N THR A 57 -9.23 -2.80 7.53
CA THR A 57 -9.06 -3.14 6.10
C THR A 57 -7.90 -4.10 5.83
N TRP A 58 -6.81 -4.00 6.58
CA TRP A 58 -5.57 -4.72 6.29
C TRP A 58 -5.47 -6.07 7.02
N ASP A 59 -6.42 -6.40 7.88
CA ASP A 59 -6.36 -7.61 8.72
C ASP A 59 -6.20 -8.89 7.91
N ALA A 60 -6.80 -8.94 6.71
CA ALA A 60 -6.70 -10.09 5.81
C ALA A 60 -5.28 -10.36 5.27
N ILE A 61 -4.38 -9.37 5.28
CA ILE A 61 -3.01 -9.47 4.78
C ILE A 61 -1.95 -9.34 5.87
N VAL A 62 -2.36 -9.26 7.14
CA VAL A 62 -1.43 -9.25 8.27
C VAL A 62 -0.75 -10.61 8.38
N THR A 63 0.58 -10.60 8.32
CA THR A 63 1.40 -11.82 8.43
C THR A 63 1.83 -12.12 9.86
N LYS A 64 1.98 -11.09 10.70
CA LYS A 64 2.29 -11.23 12.12
C LYS A 64 1.59 -10.17 12.94
N LYS A 65 1.15 -10.56 14.14
CA LYS A 65 0.53 -9.69 15.15
C LYS A 65 1.26 -9.90 16.48
N TRP A 66 1.56 -8.81 17.16
CA TRP A 66 2.11 -8.83 18.51
C TRP A 66 1.18 -8.07 19.45
N ASN A 67 0.80 -8.74 20.54
CA ASN A 67 -0.02 -8.17 21.61
C ASN A 67 0.84 -7.78 22.83
N SER A 68 2.12 -8.13 22.80
CA SER A 68 3.09 -7.77 23.83
C SER A 68 4.45 -7.44 23.23
N ALA A 69 5.23 -6.68 23.95
CA ALA A 69 6.59 -6.34 23.60
C ALA A 69 7.52 -6.59 24.79
N LEU A 70 8.71 -7.09 24.54
CA LEU A 70 9.77 -7.23 25.53
C LEU A 70 10.71 -6.03 25.40
N PHE A 71 10.82 -5.25 26.47
CA PHE A 71 11.84 -4.23 26.62
C PHE A 71 12.94 -4.75 27.55
N ALA A 72 14.16 -4.85 27.06
CA ALA A 72 15.25 -5.43 27.81
C ALA A 72 16.56 -4.64 27.61
N ASN A 73 17.36 -4.59 28.67
CA ASN A 73 18.76 -4.19 28.65
C ASN A 73 19.63 -5.24 29.36
N GLN A 74 20.91 -4.94 29.58
CA GLN A 74 21.84 -5.89 30.22
C GLN A 74 21.43 -6.33 31.63
N ASN A 75 20.66 -5.52 32.35
CA ASN A 75 20.36 -5.74 33.76
C ASN A 75 18.88 -6.00 34.07
N GLN A 76 17.99 -5.65 33.16
CA GLN A 76 16.54 -5.69 33.38
C GLN A 76 15.79 -6.06 32.10
N SER A 77 14.67 -6.73 32.27
CA SER A 77 13.70 -6.97 31.21
C SER A 77 12.29 -6.74 31.73
N VAL A 78 11.45 -6.11 30.90
CA VAL A 78 10.04 -5.84 31.20
C VAL A 78 9.21 -6.30 30.02
N ASN A 79 8.21 -7.12 30.28
CA ASN A 79 7.21 -7.48 29.29
C ASN A 79 6.05 -6.46 29.37
N ILE A 80 5.74 -5.86 28.23
CA ILE A 80 4.73 -4.83 28.10
C ILE A 80 3.52 -5.40 27.38
N ASP A 81 2.35 -5.39 28.00
CA ASP A 81 1.09 -5.66 27.34
C ASP A 81 0.72 -4.45 26.47
N LEU A 82 0.48 -4.69 25.19
CA LEU A 82 0.15 -3.65 24.22
C LEU A 82 -1.35 -3.37 24.12
N THR A 83 -2.20 -4.12 24.83
CA THR A 83 -3.66 -3.94 24.83
C THR A 83 -4.05 -2.49 25.18
N PRO A 84 -4.98 -1.85 24.45
CA PRO A 84 -5.83 -2.39 23.37
C PRO A 84 -5.18 -2.44 21.99
N ASN A 85 -3.97 -1.93 21.85
CA ASN A 85 -3.25 -1.87 20.58
C ASN A 85 -2.61 -3.20 20.22
N LYS A 86 -2.40 -3.39 18.94
CA LYS A 86 -1.62 -4.47 18.35
C LYS A 86 -0.55 -3.86 17.45
N TYR A 87 0.61 -4.48 17.41
CA TYR A 87 1.62 -4.16 16.42
C TYR A 87 1.55 -5.21 15.31
N ASN A 88 1.21 -4.77 14.11
CA ASN A 88 0.97 -5.64 12.97
C ASN A 88 2.09 -5.53 11.94
N GLN A 89 2.33 -6.62 11.23
CA GLN A 89 3.28 -6.68 10.11
C GLN A 89 2.58 -7.16 8.86
N ILE A 90 2.83 -6.49 7.74
CA ILE A 90 2.43 -6.90 6.39
C ILE A 90 3.64 -6.96 5.46
N ARG A 91 3.61 -7.90 4.50
CA ARG A 91 4.58 -7.95 3.42
C ARG A 91 4.10 -7.11 2.25
N SER A 92 5.02 -6.45 1.56
CA SER A 92 4.67 -5.61 0.42
C SER A 92 3.97 -6.37 -0.71
N VAL A 93 4.40 -7.59 -1.00
CA VAL A 93 3.79 -8.42 -2.04
C VAL A 93 2.32 -8.73 -1.74
N ASP A 94 1.98 -9.01 -0.48
CA ASP A 94 0.59 -9.27 -0.07
C ASP A 94 -0.27 -8.00 -0.20
N PHE A 95 0.29 -6.87 0.21
CA PHE A 95 -0.34 -5.57 0.04
C PHE A 95 -0.56 -5.22 -1.44
N TYR A 96 0.47 -5.39 -2.28
CA TYR A 96 0.36 -5.13 -3.71
C TYR A 96 -0.73 -5.99 -4.35
N ASN A 97 -0.70 -7.30 -4.11
CA ASN A 97 -1.69 -8.22 -4.65
C ASN A 97 -3.11 -7.86 -4.21
N PHE A 98 -3.30 -7.56 -2.92
CA PHE A 98 -4.59 -7.17 -2.38
C PHE A 98 -5.10 -5.88 -3.02
N VAL A 99 -4.31 -4.82 -2.97
CA VAL A 99 -4.74 -3.50 -3.45
C VAL A 99 -4.94 -3.50 -4.96
N LEU A 100 -4.00 -4.07 -5.74
CA LEU A 100 -4.11 -4.10 -7.20
C LEU A 100 -5.33 -4.92 -7.66
N ASN A 101 -5.64 -6.02 -6.98
CA ASN A 101 -6.85 -6.78 -7.26
C ASN A 101 -8.13 -5.96 -6.98
N GLU A 102 -8.17 -5.27 -5.85
CA GLU A 102 -9.32 -4.47 -5.43
C GLU A 102 -9.59 -3.26 -6.33
N ILE A 103 -8.54 -2.59 -6.82
CA ILE A 103 -8.66 -1.42 -7.69
C ILE A 103 -8.81 -1.77 -9.18
N SER A 104 -8.50 -3.00 -9.58
CA SER A 104 -8.67 -3.48 -10.96
C SER A 104 -10.11 -3.93 -11.26
N ASN A 105 -10.94 -4.10 -10.26
CA ASN A 105 -12.36 -4.40 -10.43
C ASN A 105 -13.15 -3.18 -10.94
N PRO A 106 -14.15 -3.36 -11.82
CA PRO A 106 -14.62 -2.38 -12.81
C PRO A 106 -15.40 -1.17 -12.28
N VAL A 107 -15.30 -0.79 -11.03
CA VAL A 107 -16.01 0.37 -10.48
C VAL A 107 -15.28 1.69 -10.72
N GLY A 108 -14.04 1.64 -11.15
CA GLY A 108 -13.26 2.82 -11.52
C GLY A 108 -12.23 2.48 -12.59
N ALA A 109 -12.09 3.33 -13.61
CA ALA A 109 -11.10 3.12 -14.67
C ALA A 109 -9.69 3.44 -14.12
N VAL A 110 -9.08 2.47 -13.44
CA VAL A 110 -7.67 2.54 -13.02
C VAL A 110 -6.81 1.88 -14.08
N ALA A 111 -5.95 2.63 -14.72
CA ALA A 111 -4.92 2.12 -15.62
C ALA A 111 -3.58 2.07 -14.87
N ILE A 112 -2.89 0.94 -14.98
CA ILE A 112 -1.57 0.73 -14.38
C ILE A 112 -0.59 0.54 -15.53
N ILE A 113 0.44 1.37 -15.57
CA ILE A 113 1.53 1.27 -16.55
C ILE A 113 2.83 0.97 -15.81
N SER A 114 3.37 -0.21 -16.07
CA SER A 114 4.67 -0.65 -15.54
C SER A 114 5.33 -1.60 -16.57
N PRO A 115 6.63 -1.49 -16.82
CA PRO A 115 7.54 -0.45 -16.37
C PRO A 115 7.42 0.84 -17.18
N ILE A 116 7.61 1.96 -16.53
CA ILE A 116 7.80 3.24 -17.22
C ILE A 116 9.22 3.25 -17.78
N ARG A 117 9.36 3.30 -19.08
CA ARG A 117 10.61 3.71 -19.71
C ARG A 117 10.55 5.23 -19.87
N LEU A 118 11.28 5.95 -19.05
CA LEU A 118 11.53 7.36 -19.31
C LEU A 118 12.25 7.45 -20.64
N LEU A 119 11.65 8.17 -21.59
CA LEU A 119 12.32 8.48 -22.84
C LEU A 119 13.56 9.32 -22.51
N PRO A 120 14.73 9.01 -23.10
CA PRO A 120 15.98 9.68 -22.77
C PRO A 120 16.01 11.19 -23.06
N GLU A 121 14.96 11.73 -23.66
CA GLU A 121 14.86 13.14 -24.04
C GLU A 121 14.33 14.08 -22.94
N ILE A 122 13.79 13.54 -21.83
CA ILE A 122 13.30 14.38 -20.72
C ILE A 122 14.43 14.86 -19.79
N GLY A 123 15.64 14.31 -19.93
CA GLY A 123 16.82 14.68 -19.15
C GLY A 123 17.66 15.84 -19.72
N LYS A 124 17.19 16.57 -20.75
CA LYS A 124 17.89 17.68 -21.40
C LYS A 124 17.07 18.96 -21.43
N LEU A 125 16.46 19.30 -20.31
CA LEU A 125 15.94 20.66 -20.07
C LEU A 125 16.72 21.30 -18.94
#